data_7c06435b9cb1538731aff43afe02d405
#
_entry.id   7c06435b9cb1538731aff43afe02d405
#
_cell.length_a   1.000
_cell.length_b   1.000
_cell.length_c   1.000
_cell.angle_alpha   90.00
_cell.angle_beta   90.00
_cell.angle_gamma   90.00
#
_symmetry.space_group_name_H-M   'P 1'
#
loop_
_entity.id
_entity.type
_entity.pdbx_description
1 polymer ?
#
loop_
_entity_poly.entity_id
_entity_poly.type
_entity_poly.pdbx_seq_one_letter_code
_entity_poly.pdbx_strand_id
1 'polypeptide(L)'
;MNKLKILLHVILFTILTVSVVFAAENGFKAKLTGNDEVPSVKTKAKGEIKFKLSNDGKELSFKLHVKNIKNATAAHIHSGAYGKSGPPLANLFTGPKKEGKFSGDLAEGTITAKDLSGDLMGKTLDDLVQFIKSGETYVNVHTDANPNGEIRGQLK
;
A
#
# COMPACT_ATOMS: atom_id res chain seq x y z
N MET A 1 -19.72 -15.33 -78.64
CA MET A 1 -19.92 -14.28 -77.61
C MET A 1 -19.70 -14.90 -76.27
N ASN A 2 -18.46 -14.84 -75.75
CA ASN A 2 -18.03 -15.48 -74.48
C ASN A 2 -18.29 -14.48 -73.30
N LYS A 3 -19.19 -14.87 -72.41
CA LYS A 3 -19.44 -14.12 -71.16
C LYS A 3 -18.43 -14.58 -70.15
N LEU A 4 -17.44 -13.71 -69.89
CA LEU A 4 -16.42 -13.86 -68.82
C LEU A 4 -17.11 -13.60 -67.45
N LYS A 5 -17.26 -14.66 -66.64
CA LYS A 5 -17.75 -14.53 -65.26
C LYS A 5 -16.57 -14.18 -64.37
N ILE A 6 -16.49 -12.93 -63.90
CA ILE A 6 -15.56 -12.49 -62.91
C ILE A 6 -16.10 -12.95 -61.53
N LEU A 7 -15.38 -13.90 -60.89
CA LEU A 7 -15.67 -14.38 -59.55
C LEU A 7 -14.93 -13.48 -58.56
N LEU A 8 -15.68 -12.58 -57.91
CA LEU A 8 -15.12 -11.67 -56.87
C LEU A 8 -14.98 -12.45 -55.55
N HIS A 9 -13.73 -12.80 -55.20
CA HIS A 9 -13.46 -13.40 -53.90
C HIS A 9 -13.33 -12.30 -52.86
N VAL A 10 -14.33 -12.17 -51.98
CA VAL A 10 -14.25 -11.31 -50.79
C VAL A 10 -13.48 -12.07 -49.71
N ILE A 11 -12.24 -11.69 -49.50
CA ILE A 11 -11.43 -12.20 -48.37
C ILE A 11 -11.85 -11.41 -47.13
N LEU A 12 -12.63 -12.05 -46.26
CA LEU A 12 -12.99 -11.50 -44.95
C LEU A 12 -11.79 -11.62 -43.99
N PHE A 13 -11.08 -10.52 -43.82
CA PHE A 13 -9.95 -10.44 -42.87
C PHE A 13 -10.51 -10.24 -41.45
N THR A 14 -10.66 -11.30 -40.68
CA THR A 14 -11.03 -11.23 -39.27
C THR A 14 -9.85 -10.72 -38.48
N ILE A 15 -9.88 -9.44 -38.06
CA ILE A 15 -8.89 -8.87 -37.15
C ILE A 15 -9.20 -9.42 -35.74
N LEU A 16 -8.39 -10.38 -35.31
CA LEU A 16 -8.39 -10.88 -33.94
C LEU A 16 -7.75 -9.82 -33.04
N THR A 17 -8.55 -8.99 -32.37
CA THR A 17 -8.04 -8.05 -31.38
C THR A 17 -7.67 -8.82 -30.12
N VAL A 18 -6.37 -9.03 -29.91
CA VAL A 18 -5.85 -9.54 -28.64
C VAL A 18 -5.90 -8.40 -27.62
N SER A 19 -6.89 -8.45 -26.76
CA SER A 19 -6.94 -7.56 -25.60
C SER A 19 -5.85 -7.98 -24.61
N VAL A 20 -4.75 -7.22 -24.55
CA VAL A 20 -3.75 -7.38 -23.50
C VAL A 20 -4.38 -6.86 -22.20
N VAL A 21 -4.86 -7.76 -21.37
CA VAL A 21 -5.26 -7.43 -20.01
C VAL A 21 -3.98 -7.17 -19.22
N PHE A 22 -3.65 -5.90 -19.00
CA PHE A 22 -2.65 -5.54 -18.00
C PHE A 22 -3.19 -6.02 -16.65
N ALA A 23 -2.57 -7.05 -16.08
CA ALA A 23 -2.80 -7.41 -14.70
C ALA A 23 -2.50 -6.17 -13.86
N ALA A 24 -3.51 -5.63 -13.15
CA ALA A 24 -3.31 -4.55 -12.20
C ALA A 24 -2.23 -5.01 -11.22
N GLU A 25 -1.20 -4.18 -10.99
CA GLU A 25 -0.22 -4.47 -9.95
C GLU A 25 -0.98 -4.63 -8.63
N ASN A 26 -0.96 -5.85 -8.08
CA ASN A 26 -1.59 -6.19 -6.79
C ASN A 26 -0.76 -5.62 -5.63
N GLY A 27 -0.37 -4.34 -5.71
CA GLY A 27 0.51 -3.70 -4.76
C GLY A 27 0.05 -2.29 -4.38
N PHE A 28 0.42 -1.90 -3.16
CA PHE A 28 0.19 -0.55 -2.63
C PHE A 28 1.49 0.00 -2.09
N LYS A 29 1.62 1.31 -2.02
CA LYS A 29 2.82 1.97 -1.51
C LYS A 29 2.50 3.30 -0.87
N ALA A 30 3.41 3.76 -0.01
CA ALA A 30 3.44 5.13 0.49
C ALA A 30 4.87 5.60 0.69
N LYS A 31 5.11 6.90 0.45
CA LYS A 31 6.29 7.60 0.96
C LYS A 31 5.90 8.32 2.24
N LEU A 32 6.72 8.17 3.28
CA LEU A 32 6.44 8.71 4.61
C LEU A 32 7.36 9.90 4.88
N THR A 33 6.75 11.01 5.28
CA THR A 33 7.45 12.25 5.66
C THR A 33 6.83 12.87 6.91
N GLY A 34 7.58 13.69 7.62
CA GLY A 34 7.03 14.44 8.77
C GLY A 34 6.02 15.51 8.36
N ASN A 35 6.10 16.01 7.12
CA ASN A 35 5.15 17.01 6.62
C ASN A 35 3.74 16.46 6.45
N ASP A 36 3.60 15.14 6.23
CA ASP A 36 2.32 14.47 6.07
C ASP A 36 1.68 14.07 7.41
N GLU A 37 2.40 14.24 8.55
CA GLU A 37 1.81 14.04 9.87
C GLU A 37 0.79 15.13 10.22
N VAL A 38 -0.10 14.78 11.15
CA VAL A 38 -1.17 15.68 11.62
C VAL A 38 -1.14 15.75 13.15
N PRO A 39 -0.64 16.88 13.70
CA PRO A 39 0.03 18.01 13.04
C PRO A 39 1.38 17.62 12.42
N SER A 40 1.84 18.41 11.44
CA SER A 40 3.12 18.14 10.77
C SER A 40 4.31 18.16 11.75
N VAL A 41 5.28 17.26 11.52
CA VAL A 41 6.50 17.11 12.33
C VAL A 41 7.72 17.57 11.54
N LYS A 42 8.51 18.47 12.12
CA LYS A 42 9.78 18.91 11.54
C LYS A 42 10.87 17.88 11.81
N THR A 43 11.12 17.01 10.86
CA THR A 43 12.13 15.95 10.97
C THR A 43 12.89 15.74 9.66
N LYS A 44 14.08 15.13 9.77
CA LYS A 44 14.86 14.63 8.62
C LYS A 44 14.56 13.16 8.31
N ALA A 45 13.75 12.51 9.15
CA ALA A 45 13.32 11.14 8.95
C ALA A 45 12.43 11.04 7.71
N LYS A 46 12.55 9.93 6.98
CA LYS A 46 11.73 9.57 5.81
C LYS A 46 11.51 8.07 5.82
N GLY A 47 10.46 7.62 5.13
CA GLY A 47 10.21 6.21 4.92
C GLY A 47 9.58 5.92 3.57
N GLU A 48 9.60 4.66 3.22
CA GLU A 48 8.85 4.07 2.11
C GLU A 48 8.31 2.72 2.55
N ILE A 49 7.06 2.47 2.27
CA ILE A 49 6.46 1.16 2.46
C ILE A 49 5.89 0.66 1.15
N LYS A 50 6.03 -0.65 0.93
CA LYS A 50 5.45 -1.37 -0.20
C LYS A 50 4.67 -2.56 0.33
N PHE A 51 3.51 -2.78 -0.27
CA PHE A 51 2.66 -3.94 -0.02
C PHE A 51 2.44 -4.72 -1.29
N LYS A 52 2.28 -6.03 -1.15
CA LYS A 52 1.91 -6.93 -2.24
C LYS A 52 0.83 -7.87 -1.76
N LEU A 53 -0.33 -7.82 -2.40
CA LEU A 53 -1.43 -8.75 -2.16
C LEU A 53 -1.14 -10.09 -2.85
N SER A 54 -1.37 -11.20 -2.15
CA SER A 54 -1.31 -12.54 -2.72
C SER A 54 -2.39 -12.75 -3.78
N ASN A 55 -2.18 -13.69 -4.69
CA ASN A 55 -3.14 -13.95 -5.78
C ASN A 55 -4.50 -14.44 -5.28
N ASP A 56 -4.55 -15.08 -4.12
CA ASP A 56 -5.78 -15.54 -3.48
C ASP A 56 -6.43 -14.49 -2.56
N GLY A 57 -5.80 -13.30 -2.44
CA GLY A 57 -6.31 -12.19 -1.63
C GLY A 57 -6.26 -12.38 -0.12
N LYS A 58 -5.56 -13.42 0.38
CA LYS A 58 -5.57 -13.78 1.81
C LYS A 58 -4.38 -13.25 2.59
N GLU A 59 -3.34 -12.80 1.91
CA GLU A 59 -2.09 -12.31 2.50
C GLU A 59 -1.69 -10.98 1.87
N LEU A 60 -1.32 -10.02 2.70
CA LEU A 60 -0.75 -8.74 2.29
C LEU A 60 0.66 -8.64 2.85
N SER A 61 1.66 -9.03 2.05
CA SER A 61 3.06 -8.89 2.44
C SER A 61 3.49 -7.44 2.37
N PHE A 62 4.40 -7.02 3.26
CA PHE A 62 4.90 -5.66 3.30
C PHE A 62 6.39 -5.58 3.60
N LYS A 63 6.98 -4.45 3.21
CA LYS A 63 8.34 -4.05 3.56
C LYS A 63 8.38 -2.55 3.83
N LEU A 64 8.81 -2.18 5.05
CA LEU A 64 8.93 -0.81 5.52
C LEU A 64 10.41 -0.43 5.64
N HIS A 65 10.86 0.45 4.79
CA HIS A 65 12.20 1.03 4.82
C HIS A 65 12.17 2.45 5.39
N VAL A 66 13.11 2.78 6.26
CA VAL A 66 13.21 4.12 6.85
C VAL A 66 14.62 4.68 6.72
N LYS A 67 14.73 6.01 6.75
CA LYS A 67 15.99 6.75 6.76
C LYS A 67 15.98 7.81 7.85
N ASN A 68 17.10 7.94 8.57
CA ASN A 68 17.31 8.94 9.61
C ASN A 68 16.27 8.93 10.74
N ILE A 69 15.58 7.82 10.99
CA ILE A 69 14.67 7.67 12.14
C ILE A 69 15.50 7.49 13.41
N LYS A 70 15.00 7.94 14.55
CA LYS A 70 15.69 7.76 15.85
C LYS A 70 14.73 7.18 16.87
N ASN A 71 15.15 6.08 17.52
CA ASN A 71 14.38 5.40 18.57
C ASN A 71 12.95 5.05 18.10
N ALA A 72 12.84 4.36 16.97
CA ALA A 72 11.54 3.91 16.46
C ALA A 72 10.91 2.90 17.43
N THR A 73 9.66 3.15 17.80
CA THR A 73 8.91 2.37 18.79
C THR A 73 7.82 1.50 18.18
N ALA A 74 7.15 2.01 17.15
CA ALA A 74 6.06 1.30 16.49
C ALA A 74 5.83 1.81 15.05
N ALA A 75 5.09 1.04 14.26
CA ALA A 75 4.52 1.48 12.99
C ALA A 75 3.19 0.77 12.74
N HIS A 76 2.22 1.49 12.16
CA HIS A 76 0.88 0.97 11.94
C HIS A 76 0.31 1.41 10.60
N ILE A 77 -0.68 0.64 10.11
CA ILE A 77 -1.68 1.13 9.17
C ILE A 77 -2.80 1.74 10.00
N HIS A 78 -3.24 2.93 9.65
CA HIS A 78 -4.35 3.64 10.28
C HIS A 78 -5.49 3.91 9.31
N SER A 79 -6.70 4.03 9.83
CA SER A 79 -7.84 4.65 9.15
C SER A 79 -7.64 6.17 9.10
N GLY A 80 -7.99 6.79 7.97
CA GLY A 80 -7.99 8.24 7.82
C GLY A 80 -7.64 8.70 6.40
N ALA A 81 -8.46 9.59 5.86
CA ALA A 81 -8.17 10.31 4.63
C ALA A 81 -6.97 11.26 4.81
N TYR A 82 -6.46 11.80 3.71
CA TYR A 82 -5.35 12.77 3.76
C TYR A 82 -5.67 13.94 4.71
N GLY A 83 -4.74 14.24 5.61
CA GLY A 83 -4.90 15.30 6.61
C GLY A 83 -5.85 14.97 7.77
N LYS A 84 -6.32 13.72 7.88
CA LYS A 84 -7.14 13.24 9.01
C LYS A 84 -6.44 12.13 9.75
N SER A 85 -6.52 12.13 11.08
CA SER A 85 -6.03 11.04 11.93
C SER A 85 -7.18 10.11 12.29
N GLY A 86 -6.87 8.82 12.47
CA GLY A 86 -7.82 7.80 12.88
C GLY A 86 -7.16 6.63 13.60
N PRO A 87 -7.94 5.64 14.04
CA PRO A 87 -7.44 4.51 14.80
C PRO A 87 -6.55 3.58 13.98
N PRO A 88 -5.68 2.77 14.64
CA PRO A 88 -4.91 1.74 13.97
C PRO A 88 -5.80 0.62 13.46
N LEU A 89 -5.47 0.13 12.26
CA LEU A 89 -6.14 -1.00 11.58
C LEU A 89 -5.26 -2.26 11.54
N ALA A 90 -3.94 -2.12 11.53
CA ALA A 90 -3.00 -3.24 11.60
C ALA A 90 -1.63 -2.77 12.09
N ASN A 91 -0.94 -3.65 12.82
CA ASN A 91 0.44 -3.44 13.26
C ASN A 91 1.42 -3.79 12.14
N LEU A 92 2.48 -2.99 11.99
CA LEU A 92 3.60 -3.24 11.08
C LEU A 92 4.90 -3.46 11.84
N PHE A 93 5.09 -2.73 12.94
CA PHE A 93 6.22 -2.85 13.82
C PHE A 93 5.77 -2.62 15.28
N THR A 94 6.04 -3.58 16.15
CA THR A 94 5.67 -3.54 17.59
C THR A 94 6.88 -3.68 18.51
N GLY A 95 8.05 -3.42 17.96
CA GLY A 95 9.32 -3.56 18.70
C GLY A 95 10.03 -4.90 18.51
N PRO A 96 11.13 -5.12 19.19
CA PRO A 96 11.72 -4.23 20.20
C PRO A 96 12.10 -2.86 19.61
N LYS A 97 12.08 -1.81 20.47
CA LYS A 97 12.44 -0.44 20.07
C LYS A 97 13.76 -0.43 19.30
N LYS A 98 13.80 0.27 18.16
CA LYS A 98 15.03 0.45 17.39
C LYS A 98 15.83 1.60 17.95
N GLU A 99 16.74 1.29 18.86
CA GLU A 99 17.54 2.27 19.58
C GLU A 99 18.47 3.08 18.68
N GLY A 100 18.63 4.36 18.98
CA GLY A 100 19.53 5.26 18.28
C GLY A 100 19.05 5.66 16.89
N LYS A 101 19.97 6.25 16.11
CA LYS A 101 19.69 6.63 14.72
C LYS A 101 19.77 5.40 13.81
N PHE A 102 18.74 5.21 13.01
CA PHE A 102 18.61 4.06 12.13
C PHE A 102 18.23 4.46 10.70
N SER A 103 18.78 3.73 9.75
CA SER A 103 18.39 3.75 8.33
C SER A 103 18.49 2.33 7.80
N GLY A 104 17.46 1.82 7.18
CA GLY A 104 17.36 0.44 6.69
C GLY A 104 15.92 -0.08 6.75
N ASP A 105 15.77 -1.38 6.58
CA ASP A 105 14.49 -2.05 6.70
C ASP A 105 14.09 -2.13 8.19
N LEU A 106 13.04 -1.38 8.56
CA LEU A 106 12.54 -1.34 9.93
C LEU A 106 11.71 -2.56 10.25
N ALA A 107 10.88 -2.98 9.29
CA ALA A 107 10.04 -4.16 9.42
C ALA A 107 9.69 -4.73 8.04
N GLU A 108 9.48 -6.04 8.01
CA GLU A 108 8.87 -6.77 6.92
C GLU A 108 8.00 -7.89 7.50
N GLY A 109 6.94 -8.27 6.79
CA GLY A 109 6.01 -9.29 7.27
C GLY A 109 4.83 -9.49 6.35
N THR A 110 3.83 -10.17 6.89
CA THR A 110 2.57 -10.48 6.20
C THR A 110 1.41 -10.18 7.13
N ILE A 111 0.41 -9.49 6.61
CA ILE A 111 -0.86 -9.20 7.28
C ILE A 111 -1.91 -10.14 6.70
N THR A 112 -2.71 -10.72 7.57
CA THR A 112 -3.88 -11.54 7.27
C THR A 112 -5.13 -10.93 7.91
N ALA A 113 -6.31 -11.47 7.67
CA ALA A 113 -7.54 -11.02 8.33
C ALA A 113 -7.46 -11.08 9.88
N LYS A 114 -6.62 -11.96 10.44
CA LYS A 114 -6.45 -12.11 11.89
C LYS A 114 -5.66 -10.98 12.54
N ASP A 115 -4.88 -10.25 11.75
CA ASP A 115 -4.02 -9.16 12.20
C ASP A 115 -4.74 -7.80 12.16
N LEU A 116 -5.99 -7.78 11.66
CA LEU A 116 -6.79 -6.58 11.56
C LEU A 116 -7.37 -6.19 12.93
N SER A 117 -7.39 -4.88 13.17
CA SER A 117 -7.83 -4.27 14.43
C SER A 117 -8.71 -3.04 14.19
N GLY A 118 -9.15 -2.39 15.28
CA GLY A 118 -10.02 -1.21 15.19
C GLY A 118 -11.31 -1.51 14.41
N ASP A 119 -11.64 -0.65 13.47
CA ASP A 119 -12.87 -0.77 12.66
C ASP A 119 -12.87 -1.97 11.71
N LEU A 120 -11.71 -2.61 11.52
CA LEU A 120 -11.55 -3.80 10.68
C LEU A 120 -11.43 -5.10 11.49
N MET A 121 -11.56 -5.05 12.83
CA MET A 121 -11.54 -6.27 13.64
C MET A 121 -12.66 -7.23 13.22
N GLY A 122 -12.27 -8.48 12.89
CA GLY A 122 -13.20 -9.51 12.41
C GLY A 122 -13.67 -9.35 10.96
N LYS A 123 -13.15 -8.36 10.24
CA LYS A 123 -13.37 -8.15 8.81
C LYS A 123 -12.40 -8.97 7.96
N THR A 124 -12.56 -8.90 6.65
CA THR A 124 -11.70 -9.58 5.69
C THR A 124 -10.51 -8.71 5.28
N LEU A 125 -9.50 -9.32 4.67
CA LEU A 125 -8.39 -8.56 4.09
C LEU A 125 -8.86 -7.72 2.90
N ASP A 126 -9.92 -8.14 2.18
CA ASP A 126 -10.51 -7.33 1.10
C ASP A 126 -11.10 -6.02 1.64
N ASP A 127 -11.69 -6.02 2.84
CA ASP A 127 -12.16 -4.77 3.47
C ASP A 127 -11.00 -3.78 3.67
N LEU A 128 -9.83 -4.23 4.14
CA LEU A 128 -8.64 -3.38 4.22
C LEU A 128 -8.21 -2.88 2.84
N VAL A 129 -8.22 -3.75 1.83
CA VAL A 129 -7.88 -3.39 0.44
C VAL A 129 -8.83 -2.32 -0.11
N GLN A 130 -10.12 -2.41 0.18
CA GLN A 130 -11.09 -1.38 -0.21
C GLN A 130 -10.81 -0.04 0.49
N PHE A 131 -10.48 -0.05 1.79
CA PHE A 131 -10.06 1.16 2.52
C PHE A 131 -8.80 1.79 1.92
N ILE A 132 -7.83 0.99 1.50
CA ILE A 132 -6.63 1.48 0.80
C ILE A 132 -7.01 2.13 -0.54
N LYS A 133 -7.83 1.45 -1.35
CA LYS A 133 -8.26 1.94 -2.66
C LYS A 133 -9.11 3.20 -2.60
N SER A 134 -9.90 3.38 -1.53
CA SER A 134 -10.68 4.61 -1.32
C SER A 134 -9.83 5.80 -0.85
N GLY A 135 -8.52 5.59 -0.55
CA GLY A 135 -7.65 6.65 -0.03
C GLY A 135 -7.88 6.97 1.44
N GLU A 136 -8.51 6.07 2.19
CA GLU A 136 -8.86 6.26 3.60
C GLU A 136 -7.90 5.53 4.55
N THR A 137 -6.66 5.27 4.11
CA THR A 137 -5.64 4.65 4.95
C THR A 137 -4.29 5.35 4.80
N TYR A 138 -3.56 5.40 5.91
CA TYR A 138 -2.18 5.86 5.92
C TYR A 138 -1.31 4.94 6.78
N VAL A 139 -0.01 5.03 6.56
CA VAL A 139 1.00 4.40 7.43
C VAL A 139 1.75 5.50 8.16
N ASN A 140 2.05 5.28 9.45
CA ASN A 140 2.99 6.10 10.17
C ASN A 140 4.00 5.27 10.99
N VAL A 141 5.11 5.94 11.36
CA VAL A 141 6.13 5.40 12.24
C VAL A 141 6.25 6.31 13.45
N HIS A 142 6.19 5.71 14.63
CA HIS A 142 6.28 6.36 15.93
C HIS A 142 7.68 6.27 16.48
N THR A 143 8.06 7.25 17.28
CA THR A 143 9.35 7.31 17.97
C THR A 143 9.20 7.81 19.39
N ASP A 144 10.24 7.68 20.23
CA ASP A 144 10.23 8.25 21.59
C ASP A 144 9.93 9.77 21.57
N ALA A 145 10.46 10.49 20.57
CA ALA A 145 10.26 11.93 20.45
C ALA A 145 8.88 12.31 19.90
N ASN A 146 8.27 11.43 19.12
CA ASN A 146 6.99 11.64 18.45
C ASN A 146 6.11 10.40 18.64
N PRO A 147 5.54 10.20 19.84
CA PRO A 147 4.75 9.01 20.15
C PRO A 147 3.43 8.92 19.37
N ASN A 148 2.96 10.04 18.81
CA ASN A 148 1.77 10.07 17.95
C ASN A 148 2.09 9.89 16.45
N GLY A 149 3.37 9.77 16.08
CA GLY A 149 3.87 9.62 14.73
C GLY A 149 4.95 10.65 14.40
N GLU A 150 6.05 10.22 13.79
CA GLU A 150 7.14 11.09 13.31
C GLU A 150 7.11 11.27 11.81
N ILE A 151 6.78 10.21 11.07
CA ILE A 151 6.63 10.22 9.61
C ILE A 151 5.38 9.44 9.20
N ARG A 152 4.65 9.99 8.25
CA ARG A 152 3.39 9.47 7.75
C ARG A 152 3.34 9.50 6.23
N GLY A 153 2.57 8.61 5.61
CA GLY A 153 2.26 8.62 4.18
C GLY A 153 0.93 7.95 3.87
N GLN A 154 0.13 8.57 2.98
CA GLN A 154 -1.13 8.01 2.51
C GLN A 154 -0.86 6.82 1.61
N LEU A 155 -1.57 5.70 1.81
CA LEU A 155 -1.50 4.53 0.93
C LEU A 155 -2.22 4.77 -0.39
N LYS A 156 -1.66 4.23 -1.46
CA LYS A 156 -2.23 4.29 -2.82
C LYS A 156 -1.63 3.20 -3.71
#